data_86965d654fc5b2472f862b82b0607ead
#
_entry.id   86965d654fc5b2472f862b82b0607ead
#
_cell.length_a   1.000
_cell.length_b   1.000
_cell.length_c   1.000
_cell.angle_alpha   90.00
_cell.angle_beta   90.00
_cell.angle_gamma   90.00
#
_symmetry.space_group_name_H-M   'P 1'
#
loop_
_entity.id
_entity.type
_entity.pdbx_description
1 polymer ?
#
loop_
_entity_poly.entity_id
_entity_poly.type
_entity_poly.pdbx_seq_one_letter_code
_entity_poly.pdbx_strand_id
1 'polypeptide(L)'
;MEELVQIIQEVQIPFDYDHFAEGESPYPPFLCYLIPGSDNFAADGRVYFKLNEVRIEMYTDFKDIVLESRVEDVLDGHEIFYNKSETWIQSEKLYEVMYAFEM
;
A
#
# COMPACT_ATOMS: atom_id res chain seq x y z
N MET A 1 -5.31 12.17 0.69
CA MET A 1 -4.30 11.69 -0.30
C MET A 1 -2.88 12.16 0.01
N GLU A 2 -2.70 13.42 0.30
CA GLU A 2 -1.36 13.93 0.62
C GLU A 2 -0.74 13.25 1.83
N GLU A 3 -1.53 13.00 2.87
CA GLU A 3 -1.06 12.31 4.06
C GLU A 3 -0.59 10.89 3.74
N LEU A 4 -1.36 10.16 2.91
CA LEU A 4 -1.00 8.81 2.51
C LEU A 4 0.32 8.80 1.71
N VAL A 5 0.47 9.74 0.77
CA VAL A 5 1.70 9.85 -0.02
C VAL A 5 2.90 10.15 0.87
N GLN A 6 2.74 11.03 1.86
CA GLN A 6 3.81 11.33 2.81
C GLN A 6 4.22 10.10 3.62
N ILE A 7 3.25 9.30 4.04
CA ILE A 7 3.52 8.04 4.75
C ILE A 7 4.31 7.08 3.86
N ILE A 8 3.86 6.91 2.62
CA ILE A 8 4.52 6.00 1.67
C ILE A 8 5.95 6.46 1.37
N GLN A 9 6.18 7.76 1.26
CA GLN A 9 7.52 8.31 1.03
C GLN A 9 8.52 7.93 2.12
N GLU A 10 8.06 7.69 3.34
CA GLU A 10 8.93 7.30 4.45
C GLU A 10 9.56 5.92 4.25
N VAL A 11 8.99 5.09 3.39
CA VAL A 11 9.57 3.78 3.06
C VAL A 11 10.82 3.92 2.21
N GLN A 12 10.93 4.99 1.43
CA GLN A 12 12.11 5.33 0.63
C GLN A 12 12.44 4.34 -0.49
N ILE A 13 11.41 3.86 -1.18
CA ILE A 13 11.56 3.09 -2.41
C ILE A 13 10.62 3.67 -3.48
N PRO A 14 10.85 3.40 -4.77
CA PRO A 14 9.98 3.91 -5.83
C PRO A 14 8.52 3.48 -5.62
N PHE A 15 7.57 4.37 -5.90
CA PHE A 15 6.15 4.06 -5.80
C PHE A 15 5.34 4.85 -6.82
N ASP A 16 4.17 4.32 -7.18
CA ASP A 16 3.20 5.01 -8.00
C ASP A 16 1.80 4.55 -7.63
N TYR A 17 0.80 5.27 -8.11
CA TYR A 17 -0.60 4.92 -7.89
C TYR A 17 -0.99 3.78 -8.83
N ASP A 18 -1.55 2.70 -8.27
CA ASP A 18 -2.07 1.52 -8.97
C ASP A 18 -1.03 0.77 -9.79
N HIS A 19 -0.32 1.44 -10.68
CA HIS A 19 0.69 0.83 -11.55
C HIS A 19 1.65 1.90 -12.06
N PHE A 20 2.80 1.46 -12.54
CA PHE A 20 3.73 2.34 -13.26
C PHE A 20 3.31 2.42 -14.73
N ALA A 21 3.59 3.53 -15.38
CA ALA A 21 3.36 3.66 -16.82
C ALA A 21 4.15 2.59 -17.57
N GLU A 22 3.64 2.15 -18.72
CA GLU A 22 4.29 1.13 -19.53
C GLU A 22 5.73 1.54 -19.85
N GLY A 23 6.65 0.62 -19.60
CA GLY A 23 8.07 0.85 -19.81
C GLY A 23 8.77 1.66 -18.73
N GLU A 24 8.04 2.13 -17.72
CA GLU A 24 8.59 2.95 -16.62
C GLU A 24 8.68 2.21 -15.29
N SER A 25 8.32 0.94 -15.25
CA SER A 25 8.41 0.15 -14.02
C SER A 25 9.88 0.00 -13.61
N PRO A 26 10.23 0.38 -12.38
CA PRO A 26 11.60 0.23 -11.89
C PRO A 26 11.91 -1.25 -11.62
N TYR A 27 13.19 -1.54 -11.39
CA TYR A 27 13.55 -2.84 -10.84
C TYR A 27 13.01 -2.97 -9.43
N PRO A 28 12.57 -4.17 -9.01
CA PRO A 28 12.16 -4.36 -7.61
C PRO A 28 13.33 -4.07 -6.65
N PRO A 29 13.03 -3.54 -5.44
CA PRO A 29 11.67 -3.39 -4.90
C PRO A 29 10.98 -2.11 -5.32
N PHE A 30 9.67 -2.15 -5.39
CA PHE A 30 8.84 -0.95 -5.57
C PHE A 30 7.47 -1.16 -4.92
N LEU A 31 6.75 -0.05 -4.75
CA LEU A 31 5.40 -0.05 -4.19
C LEU A 31 4.40 0.48 -5.22
N CYS A 32 3.20 -0.07 -5.17
CA CYS A 32 2.02 0.56 -5.77
C CYS A 32 1.01 0.77 -4.66
N TYR A 33 0.31 1.90 -4.68
CA TYR A 33 -0.76 2.14 -3.74
C TYR A 33 -2.05 2.45 -4.47
N LEU A 34 -3.17 2.05 -3.89
CA LEU A 34 -4.47 2.32 -4.50
C LEU A 34 -5.55 2.49 -3.43
N ILE A 35 -6.62 3.17 -3.85
CA ILE A 35 -7.78 3.40 -3.02
C ILE A 35 -8.96 2.78 -3.77
N PRO A 36 -9.20 1.46 -3.60
CA PRO A 36 -10.22 0.76 -4.38
C PRO A 36 -11.65 1.12 -4.00
N GLY A 37 -11.87 1.69 -2.84
CA GLY A 37 -13.20 2.03 -2.40
C GLY A 37 -13.20 2.85 -1.12
N SER A 38 -14.40 3.01 -0.55
CA SER A 38 -14.57 3.74 0.70
C SER A 38 -15.58 3.01 1.58
N ASP A 39 -15.44 3.23 2.89
CA ASP A 39 -16.36 2.72 3.90
C ASP A 39 -16.80 3.89 4.76
N ASN A 40 -17.78 4.62 4.24
CA ASN A 40 -18.25 5.86 4.87
C ASN A 40 -19.31 5.58 5.92
N PHE A 41 -19.23 6.30 7.03
CA PHE A 41 -20.29 6.28 8.04
C PHE A 41 -21.34 7.33 7.71
N ALA A 42 -22.60 6.91 7.75
CA ALA A 42 -23.72 7.78 7.53
C ALA A 42 -24.72 7.67 8.68
N ALA A 43 -25.36 8.78 9.05
CA ALA A 43 -26.49 8.80 9.95
C ALA A 43 -27.44 9.90 9.50
N ASP A 44 -28.75 9.63 9.59
CA ASP A 44 -29.79 10.54 9.12
C ASP A 44 -29.61 10.97 7.66
N GLY A 45 -29.12 10.06 6.82
CA GLY A 45 -28.87 10.31 5.41
C GLY A 45 -27.68 11.19 5.10
N ARG A 46 -26.82 11.47 6.09
CA ARG A 46 -25.63 12.29 5.92
C ARG A 46 -24.36 11.49 6.21
N VAL A 47 -23.29 11.83 5.48
CA VAL A 47 -21.98 11.23 5.73
C VAL A 47 -21.32 12.01 6.88
N TYR A 48 -21.12 11.35 8.02
CA TYR A 48 -20.47 11.96 9.18
C TYR A 48 -18.95 12.02 9.03
N PHE A 49 -18.37 10.94 8.51
CA PHE A 49 -16.95 10.97 8.15
C PHE A 49 -16.71 9.94 7.06
N LYS A 50 -15.62 10.16 6.35
CA LYS A 50 -15.22 9.34 5.22
C LYS A 50 -14.00 8.52 5.59
N LEU A 51 -14.06 7.22 5.27
CA LEU A 51 -12.92 6.32 5.37
C LEU A 51 -12.64 5.75 4.00
N ASN A 52 -11.40 5.83 3.58
CA ASN A 52 -10.96 5.21 2.34
C ASN A 52 -10.37 3.84 2.63
N GLU A 53 -10.70 2.86 1.78
CA GLU A 53 -9.97 1.61 1.74
C GLU A 53 -8.66 1.89 1.02
N VAL A 54 -7.55 1.49 1.62
CA VAL A 54 -6.22 1.70 1.07
C VAL A 54 -5.51 0.37 0.94
N ARG A 55 -4.81 0.18 -0.16
CA ARG A 55 -3.88 -0.93 -0.35
C ARG A 55 -2.51 -0.39 -0.69
N ILE A 56 -1.51 -0.95 -0.05
CA ILE A 56 -0.11 -0.77 -0.42
C ILE A 56 0.39 -2.13 -0.87
N GLU A 57 0.85 -2.22 -2.10
CA GLU A 57 1.36 -3.46 -2.69
C GLU A 57 2.86 -3.31 -2.88
N MET A 58 3.62 -4.11 -2.16
CA MET A 58 5.08 -4.12 -2.25
C MET A 58 5.53 -5.29 -3.11
N TYR A 59 6.31 -4.99 -4.14
CA TYR A 59 6.81 -6.00 -5.07
C TYR A 59 8.31 -6.21 -4.89
N THR A 60 8.70 -7.45 -4.67
CA THR A 60 10.10 -7.83 -4.51
C THR A 60 10.40 -9.08 -5.33
N ASP A 61 11.63 -9.24 -5.79
CA ASP A 61 12.04 -10.43 -6.55
C ASP A 61 12.52 -11.57 -5.64
N PHE A 62 12.68 -11.29 -4.35
CA PHE A 62 12.95 -12.32 -3.34
C PHE A 62 12.16 -11.98 -2.07
N LYS A 63 12.05 -12.95 -1.16
CA LYS A 63 11.38 -12.71 0.13
C LYS A 63 12.23 -11.77 0.98
N ASP A 64 11.79 -10.51 1.08
CA ASP A 64 12.56 -9.43 1.73
C ASP A 64 11.94 -9.04 3.08
N ILE A 65 12.29 -9.80 4.11
CA ILE A 65 11.76 -9.60 5.46
C ILE A 65 12.19 -8.25 6.03
N VAL A 66 13.39 -7.78 5.70
CA VAL A 66 13.91 -6.49 6.19
C VAL A 66 13.08 -5.34 5.63
N LEU A 67 12.75 -5.39 4.34
CA LEU A 67 11.93 -4.36 3.72
C LEU A 67 10.49 -4.41 4.25
N GLU A 68 9.93 -5.61 4.43
CA GLU A 68 8.62 -5.77 5.04
C GLU A 68 8.58 -5.09 6.41
N SER A 69 9.59 -5.34 7.24
CA SER A 69 9.68 -4.71 8.56
C SER A 69 9.73 -3.19 8.46
N ARG A 70 10.43 -2.65 7.46
CA ARG A 70 10.50 -1.20 7.27
C ARG A 70 9.15 -0.60 6.92
N VAL A 71 8.37 -1.24 6.04
CA VAL A 71 7.01 -0.80 5.72
C VAL A 71 6.13 -0.87 6.97
N GLU A 72 6.20 -1.98 7.69
CA GLU A 72 5.39 -2.19 8.89
C GLU A 72 5.74 -1.18 9.98
N ASP A 73 7.01 -0.86 10.16
CA ASP A 73 7.44 0.16 11.12
C ASP A 73 6.88 1.54 10.77
N VAL A 74 6.82 1.87 9.48
CA VAL A 74 6.22 3.13 9.04
C VAL A 74 4.73 3.16 9.36
N LEU A 75 4.01 2.08 9.05
CA LEU A 75 2.57 2.00 9.34
C LEU A 75 2.30 2.02 10.84
N ASP A 76 3.08 1.27 11.61
CA ASP A 76 2.96 1.23 13.07
C ASP A 76 3.24 2.60 13.68
N GLY A 77 4.23 3.31 13.15
CA GLY A 77 4.57 4.66 13.61
C GLY A 77 3.45 5.67 13.42
N HIS A 78 2.59 5.45 12.44
CA HIS A 78 1.40 6.26 12.20
C HIS A 78 0.13 5.68 12.83
N GLU A 79 0.29 4.67 13.67
CA GLU A 79 -0.82 4.00 14.36
C GLU A 79 -1.88 3.45 13.39
N ILE A 80 -1.44 2.94 12.25
CA ILE A 80 -2.32 2.37 11.24
C ILE A 80 -2.48 0.88 11.50
N PHE A 81 -3.73 0.45 11.69
CA PHE A 81 -4.08 -0.97 11.79
C PHE A 81 -4.23 -1.53 10.38
N TYR A 82 -3.43 -2.50 10.03
CA TYR A 82 -3.42 -3.08 8.69
C TYR A 82 -3.60 -4.61 8.72
N ASN A 83 -4.07 -5.15 7.62
CA ASN A 83 -4.05 -6.58 7.33
C ASN A 83 -3.00 -6.84 6.26
N LYS A 84 -2.21 -7.89 6.46
CA LYS A 84 -1.11 -8.24 5.57
C LYS A 84 -1.42 -9.55 4.84
N SER A 85 -1.12 -9.60 3.56
CA SER A 85 -1.19 -10.83 2.78
C SER A 85 -0.04 -10.89 1.78
N GLU A 86 0.25 -12.08 1.30
CA GLU A 86 1.36 -12.30 0.37
C GLU A 86 0.91 -13.20 -0.76
N THR A 87 1.38 -12.90 -1.97
CA THR A 87 1.12 -13.69 -3.16
C THR A 87 2.41 -13.79 -3.98
N TRP A 88 2.72 -14.98 -4.46
CA TRP A 88 3.76 -15.16 -5.46
C TRP A 88 3.14 -15.05 -6.85
N ILE A 89 3.65 -14.12 -7.66
CA ILE A 89 3.18 -13.90 -9.04
C ILE A 89 4.13 -14.61 -9.99
N GLN A 90 3.76 -15.80 -10.40
CA GLN A 90 4.62 -16.67 -11.22
C GLN A 90 4.97 -16.02 -12.57
N SER A 91 4.01 -15.35 -13.21
CA SER A 91 4.22 -14.72 -14.52
C SER A 91 5.26 -13.61 -14.48
N GLU A 92 5.39 -12.92 -13.37
CA GLU A 92 6.30 -11.81 -13.18
C GLU A 92 7.53 -12.19 -12.36
N LYS A 93 7.51 -13.36 -11.72
CA LYS A 93 8.53 -13.83 -10.78
C LYS A 93 8.78 -12.81 -9.67
N LEU A 94 7.70 -12.33 -9.10
CA LEU A 94 7.71 -11.35 -8.01
C LEU A 94 6.84 -11.83 -6.86
N TYR A 95 7.25 -11.49 -5.65
CA TYR A 95 6.36 -11.52 -4.49
C TYR A 95 5.60 -10.21 -4.42
N GLU A 96 4.31 -10.32 -4.12
CA GLU A 96 3.47 -9.17 -3.77
C GLU A 96 3.09 -9.29 -2.31
N VAL A 97 3.53 -8.35 -1.50
CA VAL A 97 3.09 -8.25 -0.10
C VAL A 97 2.12 -7.08 -0.04
N MET A 98 0.88 -7.36 0.34
CA MET A 98 -0.18 -6.36 0.37
C MET A 98 -0.52 -5.99 1.80
N TYR A 99 -0.59 -4.68 2.04
CA TYR A 99 -1.04 -4.11 3.31
C TYR A 99 -2.34 -3.38 3.04
N ALA A 100 -3.41 -3.84 3.66
CA ALA A 100 -4.75 -3.26 3.49
C ALA A 100 -5.19 -2.60 4.78
N PHE A 101 -5.67 -1.38 4.69
CA PHE A 101 -6.13 -0.61 5.86
C PHE A 101 -7.13 0.46 5.44
N GLU A 102 -7.70 1.12 6.43
CA GLU A 102 -8.62 2.23 6.21
C GLU A 102 -8.00 3.53 6.71
N MET A 103 -8.30 4.60 5.98
CA MET A 103 -7.73 5.89 6.30
C MET A 103 -8.64 7.06 5.90
#